data_d04ea0d88a682ef73a33775ba0612668
#
_entry.id   d04ea0d88a682ef73a33775ba0612668
#
_cell.length_a   1.000
_cell.length_b   1.000
_cell.length_c   1.000
_cell.angle_alpha   90.00
_cell.angle_beta   90.00
_cell.angle_gamma   90.00
#
_symmetry.space_group_name_H-M   'P 1'
#
loop_
_entity.id
_entity.type
_entity.pdbx_description
1 polymer ?
#
loop_
_entity_poly.entity_id
_entity_poly.type
_entity_poly.pdbx_seq_one_letter_code
_entity_poly.pdbx_strand_id
1 'polypeptide(L)'
;QIPRGNIIIGGGNRNKPDMLNRRAYFKPESLINQMKQMKRLLPGAEKLNIIRVWSGIESYTPDSLPIMGRSGKVDGLFYAFGFCGHGFQLGPGVGDVMAELISTGSTRTLISPFDIRRFTDPTAIEMPFMSSLMSTGKLV
;
A
#
# COMPACT_ATOMS: atom_id res chain seq x y z
N GLN A 1 -11.72 8.63 13.95
CA GLN A 1 -11.60 9.56 15.08
C GLN A 1 -10.53 9.04 16.05
N ILE A 2 -9.69 9.94 16.53
CA ILE A 2 -8.70 9.60 17.56
C ILE A 2 -9.26 9.90 18.97
N PRO A 3 -8.65 9.35 20.05
CA PRO A 3 -9.17 9.52 21.43
C PRO A 3 -9.35 10.96 21.87
N ARG A 4 -8.57 11.90 21.32
CA ARG A 4 -8.67 13.34 21.62
C ARG A 4 -9.81 14.06 20.88
N GLY A 5 -10.63 13.35 20.11
CA GLY A 5 -11.75 13.91 19.37
C GLY A 5 -11.43 14.38 17.95
N ASN A 6 -10.16 14.51 17.57
CA ASN A 6 -9.81 14.90 16.20
C ASN A 6 -10.19 13.83 15.17
N ILE A 7 -10.49 14.27 13.96
CA ILE A 7 -10.80 13.41 12.82
C ILE A 7 -9.60 13.46 11.86
N ILE A 8 -9.11 12.28 11.46
CA ILE A 8 -8.12 12.14 10.41
C ILE A 8 -8.84 11.71 9.15
N ILE A 9 -8.58 12.40 8.05
CA ILE A 9 -9.16 12.13 6.74
C ILE A 9 -8.01 11.85 5.81
N GLY A 10 -8.03 10.69 5.20
CA GLY A 10 -7.05 10.28 4.21
C GLY A 10 -7.70 9.95 2.86
N GLY A 11 -6.85 9.71 1.89
CA GLY A 11 -7.25 9.49 0.52
C GLY A 11 -7.25 10.79 -0.28
N GLY A 12 -7.29 10.66 -1.57
CA GLY A 12 -7.30 11.83 -2.45
C GLY A 12 -6.44 11.66 -3.68
N ASN A 13 -6.18 12.75 -4.35
CA ASN A 13 -5.45 12.74 -5.60
C ASN A 13 -3.97 12.42 -5.40
N ARG A 14 -3.47 11.48 -6.16
CA ARG A 14 -2.04 11.18 -6.24
C ARG A 14 -1.34 12.27 -7.03
N ASN A 15 -0.16 12.68 -6.60
CA ASN A 15 0.67 13.65 -7.26
C ASN A 15 2.08 13.08 -7.47
N LYS A 16 2.79 13.60 -8.47
CA LYS A 16 4.20 13.24 -8.68
C LYS A 16 5.02 13.75 -7.51
N PRO A 17 5.78 12.88 -6.82
CA PRO A 17 6.66 13.30 -5.74
C PRO A 17 7.93 13.97 -6.29
N ASP A 18 8.55 14.77 -5.46
CA ASP A 18 9.93 15.23 -5.69
C ASP A 18 10.89 14.14 -5.20
N MET A 19 11.29 13.27 -6.12
CA MET A 19 12.17 12.15 -5.78
C MET A 19 13.60 12.60 -5.48
N LEU A 20 14.04 13.73 -6.03
CA LEU A 20 15.39 14.27 -5.78
C LEU A 20 15.54 14.68 -4.31
N ASN A 21 14.56 15.41 -3.79
CA ASN A 21 14.53 15.87 -2.41
C ASN A 21 13.77 14.91 -1.46
N ARG A 22 13.27 13.78 -1.97
CA ARG A 22 12.45 12.79 -1.23
C ARG A 22 11.28 13.43 -0.49
N ARG A 23 10.56 14.32 -1.18
CA ARG A 23 9.45 15.08 -0.61
C ARG A 23 8.16 14.87 -1.40
N ALA A 24 7.06 14.89 -0.68
CA ALA A 24 5.73 14.96 -1.24
C ALA A 24 5.07 16.27 -0.78
N TYR A 25 4.35 16.90 -1.71
CA TYR A 25 3.63 18.12 -1.44
C TYR A 25 2.14 17.88 -1.66
N PHE A 26 1.32 18.38 -0.74
CA PHE A 26 -0.12 18.41 -0.97
C PHE A 26 -0.46 19.52 -1.97
N LYS A 27 -1.53 19.30 -2.73
CA LYS A 27 -2.12 20.33 -3.58
C LYS A 27 -3.37 20.90 -2.91
N PRO A 28 -3.56 22.22 -2.92
CA PRO A 28 -4.76 22.85 -2.34
C PRO A 28 -6.06 22.27 -2.90
N GLU A 29 -6.09 21.95 -4.19
CA GLU A 29 -7.26 21.34 -4.86
C GLU A 29 -7.62 19.98 -4.27
N SER A 30 -6.60 19.17 -3.92
CA SER A 30 -6.81 17.87 -3.26
C SER A 30 -7.43 18.04 -1.88
N LEU A 31 -6.98 19.05 -1.13
CA LEU A 31 -7.55 19.37 0.17
C LEU A 31 -9.01 19.80 0.06
N ILE A 32 -9.31 20.71 -0.87
CA ILE A 32 -10.69 21.17 -1.13
C ILE A 32 -11.59 19.99 -1.48
N ASN A 33 -11.14 19.08 -2.32
CA ASN A 33 -11.91 17.90 -2.70
C ASN A 33 -12.14 16.96 -1.51
N GLN A 34 -11.14 16.74 -0.67
CA GLN A 34 -11.29 15.96 0.57
C GLN A 34 -12.31 16.60 1.52
N MET A 35 -12.26 17.90 1.67
CA MET A 35 -13.22 18.62 2.52
C MET A 35 -14.66 18.51 1.98
N LYS A 36 -14.85 18.58 0.67
CA LYS A 36 -16.16 18.35 0.03
C LYS A 36 -16.67 16.95 0.29
N GLN A 37 -15.83 15.94 0.17
CA GLN A 37 -16.19 14.55 0.46
C GLN A 37 -16.53 14.35 1.94
N MET A 38 -15.71 14.90 2.83
CA MET A 38 -15.95 14.83 4.27
C MET A 38 -17.31 15.42 4.66
N LYS A 39 -17.66 16.58 4.12
CA LYS A 39 -18.94 17.22 4.36
C LYS A 39 -20.12 16.35 3.95
N ARG A 40 -19.97 15.57 2.86
CA ARG A 40 -21.01 14.63 2.41
C ARG A 40 -21.14 13.41 3.32
N LEU A 41 -20.03 12.92 3.87
CA LEU A 41 -19.99 11.73 4.71
C LEU A 41 -20.34 12.03 6.19
N LEU A 42 -19.99 13.21 6.65
CA LEU A 42 -20.17 13.61 8.04
C LEU A 42 -20.83 15.00 8.10
N PRO A 43 -22.15 15.07 8.17
CA PRO A 43 -22.87 16.33 8.38
C PRO A 43 -22.37 17.05 9.65
N GLY A 44 -22.17 18.34 9.55
CA GLY A 44 -21.60 19.16 10.63
C GLY A 44 -20.07 19.27 10.61
N ALA A 45 -19.38 18.55 9.74
CA ALA A 45 -17.93 18.66 9.58
C ALA A 45 -17.49 20.02 9.04
N GLU A 46 -18.39 20.79 8.43
CA GLU A 46 -18.14 22.16 8.01
C GLU A 46 -17.82 23.14 9.16
N LYS A 47 -18.15 22.74 10.38
CA LYS A 47 -17.84 23.51 11.61
C LYS A 47 -16.46 23.20 12.17
N LEU A 48 -15.76 22.20 11.61
CA LEU A 48 -14.44 21.78 12.08
C LEU A 48 -13.35 22.63 11.43
N ASN A 49 -12.30 22.90 12.20
CA ASN A 49 -11.11 23.57 11.71
C ASN A 49 -10.05 22.55 11.26
N ILE A 50 -9.39 22.87 10.15
CA ILE A 50 -8.22 22.10 9.71
C ILE A 50 -7.04 22.53 10.58
N ILE A 51 -6.51 21.61 11.36
CA ILE A 51 -5.38 21.88 12.25
C ILE A 51 -4.05 21.37 11.69
N ARG A 52 -4.09 20.45 10.71
CA ARG A 52 -2.88 19.90 10.08
C ARG A 52 -3.20 19.29 8.74
N VAL A 53 -2.28 19.47 7.79
CA VAL A 53 -2.24 18.78 6.49
C VAL A 53 -0.86 18.21 6.29
N TRP A 54 -0.77 17.00 5.72
CA TRP A 54 0.50 16.37 5.36
C TRP A 54 0.34 15.50 4.14
N SER A 55 1.44 15.17 3.52
CA SER A 55 1.55 14.20 2.43
C SER A 55 2.82 13.37 2.60
N GLY A 56 2.85 12.21 2.00
CA GLY A 56 3.98 11.30 2.01
C GLY A 56 4.20 10.66 0.64
N ILE A 57 5.39 10.10 0.43
CA ILE A 57 5.69 9.29 -0.73
C ILE A 57 5.21 7.89 -0.45
N GLU A 58 4.44 7.33 -1.37
CA GLU A 58 3.98 5.95 -1.31
C GLU A 58 4.68 5.13 -2.41
N SER A 59 4.99 3.89 -2.10
CA SER A 59 5.61 2.95 -3.02
C SER A 59 4.55 2.11 -3.74
N TYR A 60 4.57 2.17 -5.07
CA TYR A 60 3.70 1.39 -5.92
C TYR A 60 4.52 0.42 -6.77
N THR A 61 4.07 -0.82 -6.83
CA THR A 61 4.55 -1.84 -7.77
C THR A 61 3.77 -1.76 -9.09
N PRO A 62 4.31 -2.26 -10.20
CA PRO A 62 3.61 -2.22 -11.50
C PRO A 62 2.26 -2.94 -11.51
N ASP A 63 2.12 -4.01 -10.72
CA ASP A 63 0.91 -4.83 -10.60
C ASP A 63 0.05 -4.49 -9.38
N SER A 64 0.42 -3.47 -8.63
CA SER A 64 -0.25 -3.05 -7.39
C SER A 64 -0.30 -4.11 -6.28
N LEU A 65 0.51 -5.17 -6.36
CA LEU A 65 0.68 -6.16 -5.31
C LEU A 65 1.99 -5.91 -4.54
N PRO A 66 2.04 -6.11 -3.23
CA PRO A 66 3.27 -5.94 -2.46
C PRO A 66 4.35 -6.94 -2.89
N ILE A 67 5.59 -6.64 -2.50
CA ILE A 67 6.70 -7.57 -2.60
C ILE A 67 6.99 -8.09 -1.20
N MET A 68 6.93 -9.41 -1.03
CA MET A 68 7.18 -10.08 0.23
C MET A 68 7.91 -11.40 -0.02
N GLY A 69 8.86 -11.73 0.86
CA GLY A 69 9.54 -13.01 0.81
C GLY A 69 11.05 -12.92 0.94
N ARG A 70 11.71 -14.04 0.71
CA ARG A 70 13.17 -14.17 0.76
C ARG A 70 13.79 -13.72 -0.57
N SER A 71 14.94 -13.08 -0.50
CA SER A 71 15.75 -12.81 -1.69
C SER A 71 16.24 -14.12 -2.33
N GLY A 72 16.10 -14.22 -3.65
CA GLY A 72 16.72 -15.32 -4.41
C GLY A 72 18.18 -15.07 -4.78
N LYS A 73 18.77 -13.93 -4.39
CA LYS A 73 20.13 -13.53 -4.76
C LYS A 73 21.06 -13.32 -3.59
N VAL A 74 20.53 -13.01 -2.42
CA VAL A 74 21.32 -12.67 -1.23
C VAL A 74 20.76 -13.45 -0.05
N ASP A 75 21.60 -14.29 0.53
CA ASP A 75 21.23 -15.07 1.72
C ASP A 75 20.96 -14.15 2.91
N GLY A 76 19.93 -14.49 3.70
CA GLY A 76 19.51 -13.73 4.87
C GLY A 76 18.76 -12.42 4.57
N LEU A 77 18.61 -12.04 3.31
CA LEU A 77 17.83 -10.86 2.93
C LEU A 77 16.36 -11.23 2.69
N PHE A 78 15.47 -10.46 3.32
CA PHE A 78 14.02 -10.58 3.15
C PHE A 78 13.43 -9.25 2.69
N TYR A 79 12.35 -9.32 1.94
CA TYR A 79 11.61 -8.16 1.43
C TYR A 79 10.22 -8.08 2.05
N ALA A 80 9.78 -6.85 2.34
CA ALA A 80 8.40 -6.51 2.64
C ALA A 80 8.18 -5.03 2.30
N PHE A 81 7.80 -4.73 1.06
CA PHE A 81 7.61 -3.36 0.58
C PHE A 81 6.62 -3.26 -0.58
N GLY A 82 6.31 -2.03 -1.02
CA GLY A 82 5.46 -1.79 -2.17
C GLY A 82 3.97 -2.08 -1.91
N PHE A 83 3.47 -1.70 -0.74
CA PHE A 83 2.10 -2.02 -0.31
C PHE A 83 1.01 -1.17 -0.96
N CYS A 84 1.36 -0.25 -1.86
CA CYS A 84 0.42 0.46 -2.73
C CYS A 84 -0.72 1.19 -1.97
N GLY A 85 -0.40 1.79 -0.83
CA GLY A 85 -1.35 2.51 0.03
C GLY A 85 -2.04 1.64 1.10
N HIS A 86 -1.76 0.33 1.14
CA HIS A 86 -2.41 -0.61 2.07
C HIS A 86 -1.51 -1.03 3.24
N GLY A 87 -0.27 -0.49 3.32
CA GLY A 87 0.73 -0.94 4.29
C GLY A 87 0.30 -0.84 5.74
N PHE A 88 -0.39 0.22 6.12
CA PHE A 88 -0.83 0.41 7.51
C PHE A 88 -1.80 -0.69 7.95
N GLN A 89 -2.81 -0.97 7.15
CA GLN A 89 -3.84 -1.97 7.50
C GLN A 89 -3.32 -3.41 7.38
N LEU A 90 -2.35 -3.66 6.50
CA LEU A 90 -1.76 -4.98 6.32
C LEU A 90 -0.60 -5.25 7.31
N GLY A 91 -0.06 -4.21 7.93
CA GLY A 91 1.14 -4.27 8.77
C GLY A 91 1.16 -5.40 9.80
N PRO A 92 0.11 -5.59 10.62
CA PRO A 92 0.08 -6.67 11.61
C PRO A 92 0.17 -8.06 10.98
N GLY A 93 -0.62 -8.33 9.93
CA GLY A 93 -0.59 -9.63 9.23
C GLY A 93 0.71 -9.86 8.48
N VAL A 94 1.27 -8.82 7.84
CA VAL A 94 2.60 -8.89 7.21
C VAL A 94 3.68 -9.19 8.24
N GLY A 95 3.62 -8.55 9.41
CA GLY A 95 4.54 -8.80 10.50
C GLY A 95 4.54 -10.26 10.96
N ASP A 96 3.36 -10.85 11.16
CA ASP A 96 3.20 -12.25 11.55
C ASP A 96 3.77 -13.20 10.49
N VAL A 97 3.39 -13.01 9.23
CA VAL A 97 3.86 -13.83 8.11
C VAL A 97 5.39 -13.75 7.94
N MET A 98 5.95 -12.55 8.01
CA MET A 98 7.40 -12.37 7.88
C MET A 98 8.16 -12.92 9.08
N ALA A 99 7.63 -12.80 10.29
CA ALA A 99 8.22 -13.38 11.48
C ALA A 99 8.27 -14.91 11.39
N GLU A 100 7.16 -15.55 10.96
CA GLU A 100 7.13 -17.00 10.72
C GLU A 100 8.15 -17.40 9.66
N LEU A 101 8.16 -16.73 8.51
CA LEU A 101 9.09 -17.01 7.41
C LEU A 101 10.56 -16.89 7.82
N ILE A 102 10.92 -15.86 8.58
CA ILE A 102 12.30 -15.61 8.99
C ILE A 102 12.75 -16.62 10.05
N SER A 103 11.89 -16.95 11.01
CA SER A 103 12.24 -17.82 12.12
C SER A 103 12.25 -19.30 11.77
N THR A 104 11.34 -19.74 10.87
CA THR A 104 11.16 -21.17 10.54
C THR A 104 11.59 -21.54 9.11
N GLY A 105 11.86 -20.54 8.27
CA GLY A 105 12.18 -20.74 6.85
C GLY A 105 10.98 -20.90 5.94
N SER A 106 9.77 -21.00 6.47
CA SER A 106 8.52 -21.15 5.72
C SER A 106 7.37 -20.40 6.40
N THR A 107 6.25 -20.26 5.72
CA THR A 107 5.03 -19.68 6.29
C THR A 107 3.81 -20.46 5.80
N ARG A 108 2.77 -20.55 6.65
CA ARG A 108 1.49 -21.16 6.31
C ARG A 108 0.67 -20.33 5.32
N THR A 109 0.94 -19.02 5.28
CA THR A 109 0.28 -18.10 4.35
C THR A 109 0.91 -18.22 2.97
N LEU A 110 0.10 -18.33 1.94
CA LEU A 110 0.56 -18.35 0.56
C LEU A 110 1.11 -16.97 0.16
N ILE A 111 2.43 -16.85 0.10
CA ILE A 111 3.12 -15.60 -0.29
C ILE A 111 3.82 -15.67 -1.65
N SER A 112 3.77 -16.79 -2.34
CA SER A 112 4.40 -16.94 -3.66
C SER A 112 3.96 -15.87 -4.68
N PRO A 113 2.69 -15.40 -4.72
CA PRO A 113 2.28 -14.30 -5.60
C PRO A 113 2.99 -12.97 -5.33
N PHE A 114 3.61 -12.82 -4.16
CA PHE A 114 4.30 -11.60 -3.74
C PHE A 114 5.82 -11.67 -3.94
N ASP A 115 6.33 -12.77 -4.52
CA ASP A 115 7.75 -12.91 -4.80
C ASP A 115 8.23 -11.86 -5.82
N ILE A 116 9.38 -11.24 -5.57
CA ILE A 116 9.95 -10.22 -6.45
C ILE A 116 10.30 -10.79 -7.84
N ARG A 117 10.58 -12.10 -7.93
CA ARG A 117 10.91 -12.79 -9.18
C ARG A 117 9.77 -12.77 -10.19
N ARG A 118 8.53 -12.50 -9.77
CA ARG A 118 7.39 -12.37 -10.69
C ARG A 118 7.57 -11.29 -11.77
N PHE A 119 8.51 -10.37 -11.57
CA PHE A 119 8.82 -9.35 -12.56
C PHE A 119 9.95 -9.75 -13.52
N THR A 120 10.72 -10.78 -13.20
CA THR A 120 11.89 -11.21 -13.99
C THR A 120 11.73 -12.61 -14.54
N ASP A 121 11.00 -13.46 -13.84
CA ASP A 121 10.73 -14.86 -14.24
C ASP A 121 9.28 -15.23 -13.85
N PRO A 122 8.32 -14.93 -14.72
CA PRO A 122 6.91 -15.26 -14.47
C PRO A 122 6.65 -16.76 -14.32
N THR A 123 7.54 -17.62 -14.81
CA THR A 123 7.39 -19.08 -14.71
C THR A 123 7.82 -19.62 -13.35
N ALA A 124 8.59 -18.85 -12.59
CA ALA A 124 9.02 -19.22 -11.23
C ALA A 124 7.90 -19.13 -10.18
N ILE A 125 6.71 -18.69 -10.56
CA ILE A 125 5.61 -18.38 -9.65
C ILE A 125 4.37 -19.15 -10.10
N GLU A 126 3.98 -20.14 -9.31
CA GLU A 126 2.62 -20.67 -9.40
C GLU A 126 1.64 -19.56 -8.98
N MET A 127 0.97 -18.95 -9.95
CA MET A 127 -0.06 -17.93 -9.74
C MET A 127 -1.45 -18.51 -10.09
N PRO A 128 -2.09 -19.25 -9.18
CA PRO A 128 -3.41 -19.82 -9.44
C PRO A 128 -4.49 -18.75 -9.72
N PHE A 129 -4.23 -17.51 -9.30
CA PHE A 129 -5.20 -16.42 -9.36
C PHE A 129 -5.07 -15.55 -10.62
N MET A 130 -3.88 -15.38 -11.18
CA MET A 130 -3.67 -14.50 -12.35
C MET A 130 -4.19 -15.12 -13.66
N SER A 131 -4.20 -16.42 -13.77
CA SER A 131 -4.80 -17.10 -14.94
C SER A 131 -6.31 -16.83 -15.04
N SER A 132 -6.99 -16.70 -13.92
CA SER A 132 -8.42 -16.36 -13.86
C SER A 132 -8.69 -14.89 -14.20
N LEU A 133 -7.82 -13.97 -13.80
CA LEU A 133 -7.96 -12.54 -14.10
C LEU A 133 -7.66 -12.22 -15.58
N MET A 134 -6.66 -12.86 -16.16
CA MET A 134 -6.31 -12.68 -17.57
C MET A 134 -7.35 -13.30 -18.52
N SER A 135 -8.02 -14.36 -18.11
CA SER A 135 -9.07 -15.01 -18.90
C SER A 135 -10.39 -14.22 -18.94
N THR A 136 -10.61 -13.32 -17.98
CA THR A 136 -11.87 -12.55 -17.89
C THR A 136 -11.82 -11.16 -18.56
N GLY A 137 -10.67 -10.74 -19.10
CA GLY A 137 -10.55 -9.50 -19.91
C GLY A 137 -10.98 -8.20 -19.19
N LYS A 138 -11.06 -8.21 -17.86
CA LYS A 138 -11.44 -7.04 -17.06
C LYS A 138 -10.28 -6.51 -16.25
N LEU A 139 -9.38 -5.81 -16.92
CA LEU A 139 -8.57 -4.76 -16.31
C LEU A 139 -9.23 -3.42 -16.72
N VAL A 140 -9.96 -2.83 -15.79
CA VAL A 140 -10.40 -1.43 -15.88
C VAL A 140 -9.44 -0.58 -15.05
#